data_331ff348b07979f2e41744d488a3d909
#
_entry.id   331ff348b07979f2e41744d488a3d909
#
_cell.length_a   1.000
_cell.length_b   1.000
_cell.length_c   1.000
_cell.angle_alpha   90.00
_cell.angle_beta   90.00
_cell.angle_gamma   90.00
#
_symmetry.space_group_name_H-M   'P 1'
#
loop_
_entity.id
_entity.type
_entity.pdbx_description
1 polymer ?
#
loop_
_entity_poly.entity_id
_entity_poly.type
_entity_poly.pdbx_seq_one_letter_code
_entity_poly.pdbx_strand_id
1 'polypeptide(L)'
;MHILVNGPAARRGKLLSSRAENPGPGSPSLVFTENPRPTDLSTVDLSTVDLSTVDLSTVDLIIDLSFDQHPELLHFYAAHTHPGSFFILHANTLSLRETAHSLGLMEHLPRIAGVNAWPGCLDGPLWEMSVGHDAALDQLKRLSEALGFLFERVEDRVGLVTPRVMCMIINEAYLTLQEGTADRADIDLAMKLGTNYPGGPFEWAERWGLGEVSRMLHCLQSATGDPRYKRSKLLIEEAFQQNSMVIQ
;
A
#
# COMPACT_ATOMS: atom_id res chain seq x y z
N MET A 1 -17.84 -15.75 3.92
CA MET A 1 -16.82 -15.00 3.17
C MET A 1 -15.46 -15.35 3.71
N HIS A 2 -14.61 -15.89 2.86
CA HIS A 2 -13.21 -16.23 3.19
C HIS A 2 -12.29 -15.14 2.68
N ILE A 3 -11.46 -14.58 3.57
CA ILE A 3 -10.58 -13.45 3.29
C ILE A 3 -9.14 -13.85 3.52
N LEU A 4 -8.32 -13.69 2.52
CA LEU A 4 -6.87 -13.78 2.62
C LEU A 4 -6.28 -12.38 2.74
N VAL A 5 -5.46 -12.13 3.76
CA VAL A 5 -4.71 -10.88 3.93
C VAL A 5 -3.22 -11.19 3.83
N ASN A 6 -2.59 -10.74 2.75
CA ASN A 6 -1.16 -10.89 2.50
C ASN A 6 -0.41 -9.58 2.81
N GLY A 7 0.80 -9.69 3.35
CA GLY A 7 1.69 -8.56 3.56
C GLY A 7 2.04 -8.25 5.03
N PRO A 8 2.92 -7.27 5.25
CA PRO A 8 3.51 -7.01 6.55
C PRO A 8 2.49 -6.56 7.59
N ALA A 9 2.67 -7.02 8.85
CA ALA A 9 1.78 -6.69 9.96
C ALA A 9 1.58 -5.18 10.17
N ALA A 10 2.63 -4.37 9.99
CA ALA A 10 2.57 -2.92 10.12
C ALA A 10 1.57 -2.23 9.18
N ARG A 11 1.18 -2.87 8.08
CA ARG A 11 0.23 -2.35 7.10
C ARG A 11 -1.22 -2.84 7.31
N ARG A 12 -1.46 -3.80 8.21
CA ARG A 12 -2.80 -4.44 8.37
C ARG A 12 -3.86 -3.52 8.94
N GLY A 13 -3.45 -2.45 9.65
CA GLY A 13 -4.37 -1.53 10.30
C GLY A 13 -5.16 -2.15 11.46
N LYS A 14 -5.81 -1.30 12.25
CA LYS A 14 -6.54 -1.73 13.46
C LYS A 14 -7.76 -2.58 13.14
N LEU A 15 -8.49 -2.24 12.07
CA LEU A 15 -9.73 -2.94 11.72
C LEU A 15 -9.48 -4.40 11.36
N LEU A 16 -8.49 -4.67 10.49
CA LEU A 16 -8.17 -6.03 10.06
C LEU A 16 -7.58 -6.85 11.20
N SER A 17 -6.70 -6.25 12.01
CA SER A 17 -6.08 -6.91 13.16
C SER A 17 -7.10 -7.27 14.25
N SER A 18 -7.99 -6.34 14.62
CA SER A 18 -9.02 -6.59 15.64
C SER A 18 -10.04 -7.66 15.23
N ARG A 19 -10.36 -7.76 13.94
CA ARG A 19 -11.27 -8.80 13.43
C ARG A 19 -10.65 -10.19 13.46
N ALA A 20 -9.33 -10.30 13.29
CA ALA A 20 -8.62 -11.57 13.40
C ALA A 20 -8.57 -12.07 14.85
N GLU A 21 -8.36 -11.15 15.81
CA GLU A 21 -8.26 -11.50 17.24
C GLU A 21 -9.61 -11.86 17.88
N ASN A 22 -10.70 -11.22 17.42
CA ASN A 22 -12.05 -11.41 17.97
C ASN A 22 -13.11 -11.58 16.85
N PRO A 23 -13.17 -12.73 16.19
CA PRO A 23 -14.22 -12.99 15.21
C PRO A 23 -15.57 -13.15 15.89
N GLY A 24 -16.50 -12.22 15.66
CA GLY A 24 -17.89 -12.35 16.13
C GLY A 24 -18.66 -13.47 15.39
N PRO A 25 -19.84 -13.90 15.88
CA PRO A 25 -20.68 -14.86 15.19
C PRO A 25 -21.04 -14.39 13.77
N GLY A 26 -20.74 -15.19 12.74
CA GLY A 26 -20.98 -14.84 11.34
C GLY A 26 -19.92 -13.89 10.73
N SER A 27 -18.85 -13.56 11.46
CA SER A 27 -17.74 -12.79 10.93
C SER A 27 -17.02 -13.54 9.79
N PRO A 28 -16.46 -12.81 8.82
CA PRO A 28 -15.60 -13.39 7.79
C PRO A 28 -14.41 -14.11 8.44
N SER A 29 -14.03 -15.26 7.88
CA SER A 29 -12.77 -15.89 8.27
C SER A 29 -11.60 -15.12 7.63
N LEU A 30 -10.66 -14.65 8.46
CA LEU A 30 -9.44 -14.01 7.99
C LEU A 30 -8.25 -14.96 8.14
N VAL A 31 -7.49 -15.12 7.08
CA VAL A 31 -6.20 -15.81 7.07
C VAL A 31 -5.13 -14.79 6.76
N PHE A 32 -4.14 -14.67 7.65
CA PHE A 32 -2.99 -13.78 7.44
C PHE A 32 -1.79 -14.57 6.93
N THR A 33 -1.13 -14.03 5.92
CA THR A 33 0.16 -14.53 5.45
C THR A 33 1.18 -13.40 5.48
N GLU A 34 2.43 -13.70 5.82
CA GLU A 34 3.56 -12.79 5.68
C GLU A 34 4.35 -13.21 4.46
N ASN A 35 4.58 -12.24 3.58
CA ASN A 35 5.18 -12.47 2.28
C ASN A 35 6.64 -12.95 2.40
N PRO A 36 7.01 -14.16 2.01
CA PRO A 36 8.39 -14.45 1.65
C PRO A 36 8.64 -13.88 0.25
N ARG A 37 9.74 -13.20 0.06
CA ARG A 37 10.17 -12.67 -1.25
C ARG A 37 10.32 -13.83 -2.23
N PRO A 38 9.59 -13.89 -3.36
CA PRO A 38 9.93 -14.80 -4.42
C PRO A 38 11.26 -14.32 -5.02
N THR A 39 12.29 -15.13 -4.89
CA THR A 39 13.61 -14.84 -5.46
C THR A 39 13.71 -15.20 -6.94
N ASP A 40 12.72 -15.93 -7.48
CA ASP A 40 12.65 -16.32 -8.89
C ASP A 40 11.20 -16.67 -9.28
N LEU A 41 10.67 -15.94 -10.27
CA LEU A 41 9.31 -16.15 -10.79
C LEU A 41 9.17 -17.37 -11.69
N SER A 42 10.27 -17.93 -12.21
CA SER A 42 10.26 -19.15 -13.03
C SER A 42 9.99 -20.42 -12.22
N THR A 43 10.19 -20.32 -10.91
CA THR A 43 9.89 -21.36 -9.91
C THR A 43 9.32 -20.72 -8.66
N VAL A 44 8.08 -20.21 -8.73
CA VAL A 44 7.36 -19.86 -7.50
C VAL A 44 7.16 -21.18 -6.75
N ASP A 45 8.15 -21.49 -5.93
CA ASP A 45 8.00 -22.57 -4.94
C ASP A 45 7.04 -22.05 -3.88
N LEU A 46 5.77 -22.36 -4.07
CA LEU A 46 4.67 -22.06 -3.16
C LEU A 46 4.91 -22.62 -1.74
N SER A 47 5.93 -23.47 -1.56
CA SER A 47 6.34 -23.99 -0.26
C SER A 47 6.98 -22.95 0.66
N THR A 48 7.41 -21.79 0.13
CA THR A 48 7.96 -20.68 0.92
C THR A 48 6.94 -19.59 1.23
N VAL A 49 5.81 -19.57 0.53
CA VAL A 49 4.61 -18.81 0.88
C VAL A 49 3.69 -19.81 1.58
N ASP A 50 3.37 -19.61 2.84
CA ASP A 50 2.45 -20.49 3.58
C ASP A 50 1.00 -20.39 3.05
N LEU A 51 0.84 -20.01 1.80
CA LEU A 51 -0.35 -20.14 0.96
C LEU A 51 -0.64 -21.62 0.60
N SER A 52 0.31 -22.52 0.82
CA SER A 52 0.14 -23.96 0.55
C SER A 52 -0.96 -24.61 1.40
N THR A 53 -1.36 -23.94 2.48
CA THR A 53 -2.46 -24.39 3.35
C THR A 53 -3.80 -23.74 3.02
N VAL A 54 -3.85 -22.74 2.11
CA VAL A 54 -5.07 -22.01 1.75
C VAL A 54 -5.53 -22.43 0.36
N ASP A 55 -6.69 -23.03 0.28
CA ASP A 55 -7.36 -23.27 -1.00
C ASP A 55 -7.92 -21.94 -1.55
N LEU A 56 -7.15 -21.29 -2.43
CA LEU A 56 -7.51 -20.01 -3.01
C LEU A 56 -8.81 -20.09 -3.85
N SER A 57 -9.21 -21.28 -4.31
CA SER A 57 -10.46 -21.45 -5.05
C SER A 57 -11.70 -21.14 -4.19
N THR A 58 -11.56 -21.14 -2.86
CA THR A 58 -12.62 -20.82 -1.90
C THR A 58 -12.56 -19.39 -1.36
N VAL A 59 -11.54 -18.61 -1.75
CA VAL A 59 -11.31 -17.24 -1.22
C VAL A 59 -12.16 -16.23 -1.96
N ASP A 60 -13.03 -15.53 -1.23
CA ASP A 60 -13.91 -14.47 -1.77
C ASP A 60 -13.21 -13.13 -1.93
N LEU A 61 -12.22 -12.83 -1.07
CA LEU A 61 -11.50 -11.56 -1.04
C LEU A 61 -10.02 -11.76 -0.73
N ILE A 62 -9.16 -11.22 -1.57
CA ILE A 62 -7.74 -11.07 -1.27
C ILE A 62 -7.46 -9.60 -0.95
N ILE A 63 -6.78 -9.35 0.16
CA ILE A 63 -6.22 -8.05 0.51
C ILE A 63 -4.70 -8.18 0.50
N ASP A 64 -4.04 -7.67 -0.54
CA ASP A 64 -2.58 -7.73 -0.64
C ASP A 64 -1.97 -6.36 -0.32
N LEU A 65 -1.36 -6.28 0.86
CA LEU A 65 -0.75 -5.08 1.41
C LEU A 65 0.70 -4.85 0.95
N SER A 66 1.23 -5.76 0.12
CA SER A 66 2.57 -5.68 -0.47
C SER A 66 2.57 -5.64 -1.99
N PHE A 67 1.40 -5.60 -2.60
CA PHE A 67 1.20 -5.73 -4.05
C PHE A 67 2.06 -4.76 -4.88
N ASP A 68 2.26 -3.54 -4.43
CA ASP A 68 3.07 -2.55 -5.15
C ASP A 68 4.58 -2.91 -5.24
N GLN A 69 5.02 -3.91 -4.48
CA GLN A 69 6.35 -4.50 -4.57
C GLN A 69 6.39 -5.77 -5.43
N HIS A 70 5.24 -6.44 -5.57
CA HIS A 70 5.07 -7.73 -6.24
C HIS A 70 3.82 -7.77 -7.14
N PRO A 71 3.70 -6.86 -8.13
CA PRO A 71 2.52 -6.77 -8.97
C PRO A 71 2.26 -8.02 -9.82
N GLU A 72 3.29 -8.83 -10.07
CA GLU A 72 3.22 -10.11 -10.74
C GLU A 72 2.33 -11.14 -10.02
N LEU A 73 2.12 -11.00 -8.70
CA LEU A 73 1.21 -11.86 -7.94
C LEU A 73 -0.24 -11.78 -8.46
N LEU A 74 -0.61 -10.75 -9.21
CA LEU A 74 -1.93 -10.67 -9.82
C LEU A 74 -2.20 -11.82 -10.79
N HIS A 75 -1.20 -12.31 -11.53
CA HIS A 75 -1.32 -13.52 -12.34
C HIS A 75 -1.66 -14.74 -11.51
N PHE A 76 -0.98 -14.88 -10.38
CA PHE A 76 -1.22 -15.99 -9.48
C PHE A 76 -2.62 -15.94 -8.87
N TYR A 77 -3.05 -14.78 -8.38
CA TYR A 77 -4.39 -14.60 -7.84
C TYR A 77 -5.47 -14.86 -8.91
N ALA A 78 -5.29 -14.32 -10.11
CA ALA A 78 -6.22 -14.48 -11.22
C ALA A 78 -6.39 -15.95 -11.63
N ALA A 79 -5.31 -16.74 -11.60
CA ALA A 79 -5.31 -18.14 -12.02
C ALA A 79 -5.88 -19.11 -10.98
N HIS A 80 -5.76 -18.79 -9.68
CA HIS A 80 -6.09 -19.75 -8.61
C HIS A 80 -7.34 -19.42 -7.81
N THR A 81 -7.93 -18.21 -7.99
CA THR A 81 -9.19 -17.83 -7.34
C THR A 81 -10.39 -18.08 -8.24
N HIS A 82 -11.59 -18.14 -7.63
CA HIS A 82 -12.83 -18.27 -8.41
C HIS A 82 -13.20 -16.93 -9.09
N PRO A 83 -14.05 -16.95 -10.15
CA PRO A 83 -14.38 -15.73 -10.91
C PRO A 83 -15.07 -14.63 -10.11
N GLY A 84 -15.67 -14.96 -8.96
CA GLY A 84 -16.32 -14.00 -8.05
C GLY A 84 -15.39 -13.38 -7.01
N SER A 85 -14.13 -13.83 -6.91
CA SER A 85 -13.15 -13.28 -5.95
C SER A 85 -12.83 -11.82 -6.28
N PHE A 86 -12.69 -11.00 -5.24
CA PHE A 86 -12.34 -9.59 -5.36
C PHE A 86 -10.94 -9.33 -4.77
N PHE A 87 -10.23 -8.35 -5.30
CA PHE A 87 -8.88 -8.01 -4.89
C PHE A 87 -8.80 -6.57 -4.41
N ILE A 88 -8.33 -6.36 -3.17
CA ILE A 88 -7.95 -5.06 -2.63
C ILE A 88 -6.43 -5.06 -2.52
N LEU A 89 -5.78 -4.24 -3.33
CA LEU A 89 -4.34 -4.29 -3.56
C LEU A 89 -3.68 -2.98 -3.11
N HIS A 90 -2.61 -3.06 -2.33
CA HIS A 90 -1.79 -1.88 -2.04
C HIS A 90 -1.18 -1.34 -3.33
N ALA A 91 -1.58 -0.14 -3.74
CA ALA A 91 -1.27 0.41 -5.06
C ALA A 91 -0.71 1.85 -5.00
N ASN A 92 0.13 2.16 -4.00
CA ASN A 92 0.66 3.52 -3.86
C ASN A 92 1.62 3.90 -5.00
N THR A 93 2.47 2.98 -5.44
CA THR A 93 3.55 3.27 -6.41
C THR A 93 3.22 2.88 -7.85
N LEU A 94 2.01 2.42 -8.10
CA LEU A 94 1.57 1.97 -9.42
C LEU A 94 0.12 2.39 -9.71
N SER A 95 -0.30 2.31 -10.99
CA SER A 95 -1.70 2.37 -11.41
C SER A 95 -2.18 0.94 -11.67
N LEU A 96 -3.36 0.59 -11.14
CA LEU A 96 -3.96 -0.72 -11.35
C LEU A 96 -4.21 -1.01 -12.84
N ARG A 97 -4.68 0.01 -13.57
CA ARG A 97 -4.96 -0.11 -15.00
C ARG A 97 -3.70 -0.34 -15.82
N GLU A 98 -2.66 0.44 -15.58
CA GLU A 98 -1.38 0.29 -16.28
C GLU A 98 -0.73 -1.06 -15.95
N THR A 99 -0.79 -1.48 -14.69
CA THR A 99 -0.29 -2.78 -14.23
C THR A 99 -1.06 -3.93 -14.89
N ALA A 100 -2.39 -3.90 -14.85
CA ALA A 100 -3.21 -4.94 -15.50
C ALA A 100 -2.98 -4.98 -17.02
N HIS A 101 -2.79 -3.83 -17.66
CA HIS A 101 -2.46 -3.77 -19.09
C HIS A 101 -1.09 -4.43 -19.37
N SER A 102 -0.07 -4.10 -18.61
CA SER A 102 1.28 -4.67 -18.77
C SER A 102 1.35 -6.17 -18.54
N LEU A 103 0.49 -6.67 -17.65
CA LEU A 103 0.36 -8.09 -17.33
C LEU A 103 -0.63 -8.84 -18.25
N GLY A 104 -1.36 -8.17 -19.14
CA GLY A 104 -2.38 -8.81 -20.00
C GLY A 104 -3.62 -9.25 -19.23
N LEU A 105 -3.96 -8.61 -18.10
CA LEU A 105 -5.02 -8.98 -17.16
C LEU A 105 -6.16 -7.93 -17.10
N MET A 106 -6.42 -7.22 -18.19
CA MET A 106 -7.43 -6.14 -18.24
C MET A 106 -8.84 -6.62 -17.90
N GLU A 107 -9.18 -7.87 -18.21
CA GLU A 107 -10.47 -8.49 -17.90
C GLU A 107 -10.73 -8.62 -16.38
N HIS A 108 -9.68 -8.56 -15.56
CA HIS A 108 -9.82 -8.63 -14.10
C HIS A 108 -10.08 -7.28 -13.44
N LEU A 109 -9.90 -6.15 -14.14
CA LEU A 109 -10.12 -4.80 -13.58
C LEU A 109 -11.50 -4.59 -12.91
N PRO A 110 -12.61 -5.21 -13.38
CA PRO A 110 -13.91 -5.10 -12.70
C PRO A 110 -13.97 -5.70 -11.29
N ARG A 111 -12.93 -6.40 -10.86
CA ARG A 111 -12.83 -7.02 -9.53
C ARG A 111 -11.57 -6.61 -8.75
N ILE A 112 -10.99 -5.45 -9.11
CA ILE A 112 -9.78 -4.94 -8.48
C ILE A 112 -10.01 -3.53 -7.94
N ALA A 113 -9.65 -3.32 -6.68
CA ALA A 113 -9.53 -2.01 -6.04
C ALA A 113 -8.12 -1.80 -5.50
N GLY A 114 -7.65 -0.57 -5.54
CA GLY A 114 -6.42 -0.14 -4.91
C GLY A 114 -6.66 0.47 -3.55
N VAL A 115 -5.72 0.36 -2.64
CA VAL A 115 -5.78 0.96 -1.31
C VAL A 115 -4.43 1.53 -0.91
N ASN A 116 -4.47 2.65 -0.16
CA ASN A 116 -3.29 3.14 0.54
C ASN A 116 -3.13 2.38 1.85
N ALA A 117 -2.21 1.41 1.89
CA ALA A 117 -1.95 0.59 3.07
C ALA A 117 -0.62 0.93 3.77
N TRP A 118 -0.12 2.14 3.67
CA TRP A 118 1.03 2.56 4.48
C TRP A 118 0.69 2.54 5.98
N PRO A 119 1.69 2.34 6.86
CA PRO A 119 1.45 2.25 8.30
C PRO A 119 0.62 3.41 8.84
N GLY A 120 -0.50 3.09 9.49
CA GLY A 120 -1.45 4.05 10.02
C GLY A 120 -2.56 4.49 9.06
N CYS A 121 -2.45 4.26 7.76
CA CYS A 121 -3.48 4.68 6.78
C CYS A 121 -4.76 3.83 6.85
N LEU A 122 -4.68 2.61 7.35
CA LEU A 122 -5.84 1.72 7.58
C LEU A 122 -6.29 1.67 9.05
N ASP A 123 -5.74 2.52 9.93
CA ASP A 123 -6.09 2.55 11.34
C ASP A 123 -7.45 3.20 11.63
N GLY A 124 -7.83 4.15 10.79
CA GLY A 124 -9.13 4.82 10.85
C GLY A 124 -10.21 4.09 10.06
N PRO A 125 -11.47 4.49 10.25
CA PRO A 125 -12.60 3.89 9.52
C PRO A 125 -12.66 4.30 8.04
N LEU A 126 -11.99 5.38 7.64
CA LEU A 126 -12.01 5.92 6.28
C LEU A 126 -10.70 5.56 5.55
N TRP A 127 -10.83 4.84 4.45
CA TRP A 127 -9.71 4.40 3.61
C TRP A 127 -9.67 5.15 2.29
N GLU A 128 -8.50 5.52 1.83
CA GLU A 128 -8.26 6.07 0.50
C GLU A 128 -8.13 4.92 -0.51
N MET A 129 -9.06 4.85 -1.47
CA MET A 129 -9.14 3.72 -2.40
C MET A 129 -9.35 4.18 -3.84
N SER A 130 -8.79 3.43 -4.77
CA SER A 130 -9.04 3.56 -6.21
C SER A 130 -9.70 2.30 -6.76
N VAL A 131 -10.23 2.37 -7.99
CA VAL A 131 -10.74 1.21 -8.70
C VAL A 131 -10.15 1.16 -10.11
N GLY A 132 -9.77 -0.03 -10.55
CA GLY A 132 -9.27 -0.22 -11.91
C GLY A 132 -10.35 -0.01 -12.98
N HIS A 133 -11.62 -0.27 -12.64
CA HIS A 133 -12.79 -0.08 -13.49
C HIS A 133 -14.02 0.20 -12.64
N ASP A 134 -14.96 1.03 -13.13
CA ASP A 134 -16.16 1.44 -12.37
C ASP A 134 -17.05 0.28 -11.96
N ALA A 135 -17.06 -0.82 -12.72
CA ALA A 135 -17.79 -2.03 -12.35
C ALA A 135 -17.34 -2.67 -11.02
N ALA A 136 -16.15 -2.34 -10.52
CA ALA A 136 -15.68 -2.78 -9.21
C ALA A 136 -16.37 -2.08 -8.03
N LEU A 137 -16.98 -0.90 -8.25
CA LEU A 137 -17.52 -0.05 -7.17
C LEU A 137 -18.62 -0.72 -6.36
N ASP A 138 -19.55 -1.41 -7.01
CA ASP A 138 -20.68 -2.03 -6.30
C ASP A 138 -20.23 -3.18 -5.41
N GLN A 139 -19.23 -3.95 -5.85
CA GLN A 139 -18.64 -4.99 -5.02
C GLN A 139 -17.83 -4.39 -3.88
N LEU A 140 -17.05 -3.34 -4.14
CA LEU A 140 -16.29 -2.64 -3.12
C LEU A 140 -17.20 -2.05 -2.03
N LYS A 141 -18.37 -1.46 -2.39
CA LYS A 141 -19.36 -0.96 -1.42
C LYS A 141 -19.88 -2.09 -0.53
N ARG A 142 -20.29 -3.23 -1.13
CA ARG A 142 -20.74 -4.40 -0.35
C ARG A 142 -19.66 -4.90 0.62
N LEU A 143 -18.41 -4.95 0.17
CA LEU A 143 -17.29 -5.37 1.01
C LEU A 143 -17.00 -4.36 2.13
N SER A 144 -17.07 -3.05 1.84
CA SER A 144 -16.87 -2.01 2.85
C SER A 144 -17.93 -2.08 3.97
N GLU A 145 -19.19 -2.29 3.61
CA GLU A 145 -20.28 -2.51 4.57
C GLU A 145 -20.06 -3.79 5.40
N ALA A 146 -19.72 -4.89 4.75
CA ALA A 146 -19.48 -6.17 5.43
C ALA A 146 -18.27 -6.13 6.37
N LEU A 147 -17.23 -5.38 6.02
CA LEU A 147 -16.01 -5.23 6.80
C LEU A 147 -16.05 -4.02 7.75
N GLY A 148 -17.04 -3.14 7.63
CA GLY A 148 -17.24 -1.99 8.53
C GLY A 148 -16.20 -0.90 8.35
N PHE A 149 -15.74 -0.64 7.11
CA PHE A 149 -14.94 0.54 6.79
C PHE A 149 -15.69 1.44 5.81
N LEU A 150 -15.33 2.71 5.80
CA LEU A 150 -15.73 3.68 4.79
C LEU A 150 -14.58 3.86 3.81
N PHE A 151 -14.85 4.34 2.60
CA PHE A 151 -13.78 4.71 1.69
C PHE A 151 -14.09 5.99 0.93
N GLU A 152 -13.04 6.75 0.66
CA GLU A 152 -13.07 7.86 -0.29
C GLU A 152 -12.44 7.38 -1.59
N ARG A 153 -13.22 7.48 -2.67
CA ARG A 153 -12.73 7.10 -3.98
C ARG A 153 -11.81 8.18 -4.54
N VAL A 154 -10.61 7.77 -4.94
CA VAL A 154 -9.67 8.60 -5.70
C VAL A 154 -9.37 7.97 -7.07
N GLU A 155 -8.79 8.74 -7.97
CA GLU A 155 -8.39 8.25 -9.28
C GLU A 155 -7.26 7.22 -9.18
N ASP A 156 -7.28 6.22 -10.07
CA ASP A 156 -6.24 5.20 -10.21
C ASP A 156 -4.97 5.81 -10.83
N ARG A 157 -4.14 6.41 -9.98
CA ARG A 157 -2.87 7.03 -10.35
C ARG A 157 -1.80 6.73 -9.33
N VAL A 158 -0.56 6.67 -9.80
CA VAL A 158 0.63 6.58 -8.93
C VAL A 158 0.56 7.65 -7.84
N GLY A 159 0.71 7.24 -6.59
CA GLY A 159 0.74 8.11 -5.41
C GLY A 159 -0.62 8.39 -4.80
N LEU A 160 -1.74 7.97 -5.41
CA LEU A 160 -3.07 8.31 -4.92
C LEU A 160 -3.13 9.80 -4.48
N VAL A 161 -3.70 10.15 -3.31
CA VAL A 161 -3.68 11.52 -2.78
C VAL A 161 -2.72 11.64 -1.60
N THR A 162 -2.95 10.89 -0.52
CA THR A 162 -2.17 11.01 0.73
C THR A 162 -0.68 10.73 0.54
N PRO A 163 -0.23 9.63 -0.06
CA PRO A 163 1.19 9.40 -0.29
C PRO A 163 1.84 10.47 -1.17
N ARG A 164 1.13 10.92 -2.20
CA ARG A 164 1.62 11.98 -3.09
C ARG A 164 1.89 13.28 -2.36
N VAL A 165 0.94 13.75 -1.55
CA VAL A 165 1.06 15.04 -0.84
C VAL A 165 2.10 14.94 0.27
N MET A 166 2.02 13.90 1.09
CA MET A 166 2.89 13.76 2.25
C MET A 166 4.37 13.52 1.87
N CYS A 167 4.64 12.75 0.81
CA CYS A 167 6.01 12.59 0.32
C CYS A 167 6.63 13.89 -0.17
N MET A 168 5.82 14.78 -0.75
CA MET A 168 6.30 16.12 -1.13
C MET A 168 6.62 16.97 0.10
N ILE A 169 5.79 16.92 1.14
CA ILE A 169 6.06 17.63 2.41
C ILE A 169 7.33 17.10 3.07
N ILE A 170 7.50 15.77 3.09
CA ILE A 170 8.72 15.15 3.63
C ILE A 170 9.94 15.57 2.80
N ASN A 171 9.85 15.54 1.47
CA ASN A 171 10.96 15.96 0.60
C ASN A 171 11.35 17.42 0.81
N GLU A 172 10.39 18.31 0.98
CA GLU A 172 10.63 19.72 1.27
C GLU A 172 11.30 19.92 2.64
N ALA A 173 10.90 19.14 3.66
CA ALA A 173 11.55 19.15 4.96
C ALA A 173 13.02 18.71 4.85
N TYR A 174 13.31 17.70 4.02
CA TYR A 174 14.69 17.28 3.75
C TYR A 174 15.50 18.32 2.97
N LEU A 175 14.89 19.07 2.06
CA LEU A 175 15.55 20.21 1.39
C LEU A 175 15.86 21.33 2.40
N THR A 176 14.90 21.71 3.23
CA THR A 176 15.04 22.71 4.29
C THR A 176 16.18 22.36 5.26
N LEU A 177 16.26 21.09 5.66
CA LEU A 177 17.36 20.56 6.49
C LEU A 177 18.71 20.60 5.75
N GLN A 178 18.75 20.17 4.50
CA GLN A 178 19.95 20.16 3.65
C GLN A 178 20.52 21.57 3.43
N GLU A 179 19.64 22.58 3.34
CA GLU A 179 20.00 24.01 3.22
C GLU A 179 20.43 24.63 4.54
N GLY A 180 20.28 23.94 5.67
CA GLY A 180 20.65 24.42 7.00
C GLY A 180 19.71 25.51 7.53
N THR A 181 18.47 25.57 7.03
CA THR A 181 17.48 26.58 7.47
C THR A 181 17.02 26.32 8.92
N ALA A 182 16.80 25.05 9.29
CA ALA A 182 16.43 24.62 10.63
C ALA A 182 16.86 23.15 10.86
N ASP A 183 16.88 22.70 12.11
CA ASP A 183 17.08 21.29 12.43
C ASP A 183 15.78 20.47 12.33
N ARG A 184 15.89 19.14 12.46
CA ARG A 184 14.73 18.23 12.31
C ARG A 184 13.64 18.50 13.33
N ALA A 185 14.02 18.73 14.59
CA ALA A 185 13.08 18.92 15.67
C ALA A 185 12.29 20.23 15.50
N ASP A 186 12.96 21.28 15.07
CA ASP A 186 12.36 22.58 14.80
C ASP A 186 11.42 22.53 13.58
N ILE A 187 11.80 21.82 12.50
CA ILE A 187 10.96 21.62 11.32
C ILE A 187 9.68 20.84 11.71
N ASP A 188 9.82 19.73 12.43
CA ASP A 188 8.67 18.94 12.89
C ASP A 188 7.75 19.74 13.80
N LEU A 189 8.33 20.50 14.74
CA LEU A 189 7.58 21.36 15.64
C LEU A 189 6.82 22.46 14.89
N ALA A 190 7.49 23.15 13.97
CA ALA A 190 6.89 24.20 13.14
C ALA A 190 5.70 23.66 12.32
N MET A 191 5.84 22.50 11.71
CA MET A 191 4.77 21.87 10.93
C MET A 191 3.59 21.41 11.82
N LYS A 192 3.87 20.85 13.00
CA LYS A 192 2.80 20.48 13.94
C LYS A 192 2.02 21.69 14.46
N LEU A 193 2.71 22.75 14.87
CA LEU A 193 2.07 23.93 15.44
C LEU A 193 1.52 24.89 14.37
N GLY A 194 2.21 25.03 13.23
CA GLY A 194 1.82 25.95 12.18
C GLY A 194 0.69 25.46 11.28
N THR A 195 0.62 24.15 11.03
CA THR A 195 -0.37 23.57 10.12
C THR A 195 -1.34 22.60 10.82
N ASN A 196 -1.20 22.42 12.13
CA ASN A 196 -2.01 21.50 12.94
C ASN A 196 -1.95 20.03 12.44
N TYR A 197 -0.81 19.62 11.89
CA TYR A 197 -0.61 18.23 11.50
C TYR A 197 -0.43 17.33 12.74
N PRO A 198 -0.94 16.10 12.72
CA PRO A 198 -0.81 15.17 13.85
C PRO A 198 0.61 14.65 14.07
N GLY A 199 1.51 14.87 13.13
CA GLY A 199 2.92 14.53 13.18
C GLY A 199 3.75 15.45 12.30
N GLY A 200 5.04 15.56 12.58
CA GLY A 200 5.98 16.28 11.73
C GLY A 200 6.45 15.46 10.53
N PRO A 201 7.05 16.09 9.52
CA PRO A 201 7.51 15.42 8.29
C PRO A 201 8.54 14.32 8.57
N PHE A 202 9.46 14.50 9.52
CA PHE A 202 10.44 13.48 9.88
C PHE A 202 9.81 12.33 10.67
N GLU A 203 8.86 12.61 11.58
CA GLU A 203 8.05 11.58 12.26
C GLU A 203 7.27 10.72 11.25
N TRP A 204 6.73 11.33 10.19
CA TRP A 204 6.05 10.59 9.10
C TRP A 204 7.04 9.76 8.28
N ALA A 205 8.22 10.30 7.96
CA ALA A 205 9.25 9.58 7.24
C ALA A 205 9.74 8.35 8.00
N GLU A 206 9.90 8.46 9.32
CA GLU A 206 10.26 7.33 10.19
C GLU A 206 9.15 6.27 10.22
N ARG A 207 7.89 6.68 10.39
CA ARG A 207 6.73 5.77 10.44
C ARG A 207 6.56 4.96 9.16
N TRP A 208 6.71 5.59 8.01
CA TRP A 208 6.49 4.95 6.71
C TRP A 208 7.72 4.23 6.17
N GLY A 209 8.89 4.61 6.66
CA GLY A 209 10.18 4.17 6.16
C GLY A 209 10.68 5.07 5.04
N LEU A 210 11.88 5.59 5.23
CA LEU A 210 12.47 6.57 4.30
C LEU A 210 12.71 5.96 2.90
N GLY A 211 12.99 4.65 2.84
CA GLY A 211 13.10 3.92 1.58
C GLY A 211 11.79 3.96 0.76
N GLU A 212 10.64 3.78 1.43
CA GLU A 212 9.31 3.82 0.80
C GLU A 212 8.98 5.24 0.31
N VAL A 213 9.29 6.27 1.10
CA VAL A 213 9.13 7.68 0.72
C VAL A 213 9.98 8.01 -0.52
N SER A 214 11.26 7.58 -0.50
CA SER A 214 12.18 7.78 -1.62
C SER A 214 11.69 7.06 -2.89
N ARG A 215 11.21 5.81 -2.76
CA ARG A 215 10.64 5.03 -3.86
C ARG A 215 9.39 5.71 -4.42
N MET A 216 8.49 6.19 -3.57
CA MET A 216 7.27 6.89 -3.99
C MET A 216 7.58 8.13 -4.83
N LEU A 217 8.47 9.00 -4.37
CA LEU A 217 8.88 10.20 -5.12
C LEU A 217 9.50 9.84 -6.47
N HIS A 218 10.30 8.77 -6.51
CA HIS A 218 10.86 8.26 -7.76
C HIS A 218 9.77 7.79 -8.73
N CYS A 219 8.80 7.01 -8.26
CA CYS A 219 7.68 6.55 -9.08
C CYS A 219 6.82 7.73 -9.58
N LEU A 220 6.56 8.73 -8.73
CA LEU A 220 5.85 9.95 -9.12
C LEU A 220 6.61 10.72 -10.21
N GLN A 221 7.91 10.89 -10.06
CA GLN A 221 8.74 11.56 -11.06
C GLN A 221 8.75 10.80 -12.39
N SER A 222 8.89 9.48 -12.34
CA SER A 222 8.90 8.62 -13.53
C SER A 222 7.55 8.62 -14.26
N ALA A 223 6.44 8.55 -13.51
CA ALA A 223 5.09 8.51 -14.08
C ALA A 223 4.63 9.86 -14.66
N THR A 224 5.13 10.97 -14.12
CA THR A 224 4.65 12.31 -14.52
C THR A 224 5.66 13.09 -15.36
N GLY A 225 6.95 12.77 -15.27
CA GLY A 225 8.04 13.58 -15.84
C GLY A 225 8.24 14.92 -15.13
N ASP A 226 7.51 15.21 -14.04
CA ASP A 226 7.51 16.50 -13.40
C ASP A 226 8.70 16.65 -12.44
N PRO A 227 9.57 17.66 -12.63
CA PRO A 227 10.76 17.86 -11.80
C PRO A 227 10.46 18.19 -10.33
N ARG A 228 9.22 18.59 -9.98
CA ARG A 228 8.83 18.83 -8.58
C ARG A 228 8.98 17.61 -7.68
N TYR A 229 8.93 16.40 -8.25
CA TYR A 229 9.12 15.15 -7.51
C TYR A 229 10.59 14.73 -7.39
N LYS A 230 11.53 15.58 -7.81
CA LYS A 230 12.95 15.31 -7.65
C LYS A 230 13.31 15.21 -6.16
N ARG A 231 13.88 14.09 -5.78
CA ARG A 231 14.26 13.82 -4.39
C ARG A 231 15.44 14.70 -3.96
N SER A 232 15.44 15.18 -2.71
CA SER A 232 16.63 15.81 -2.10
C SER A 232 17.78 14.79 -2.03
N LYS A 233 19.02 15.29 -2.08
CA LYS A 233 20.20 14.42 -1.99
C LYS A 233 20.29 13.74 -0.63
N LEU A 234 20.03 14.51 0.43
CA LEU A 234 20.05 14.00 1.81
C LEU A 234 19.04 12.88 2.04
N LEU A 235 17.80 13.01 1.49
CA LEU A 235 16.77 11.96 1.56
C LEU A 235 17.25 10.68 0.88
N ILE A 236 17.89 10.79 -0.30
CA ILE A 236 18.41 9.62 -1.03
C ILE A 236 19.52 8.94 -0.21
N GLU A 237 20.47 9.70 0.31
CA GLU A 237 21.60 9.19 1.07
C GLU A 237 21.14 8.45 2.33
N GLU A 238 20.22 9.02 3.10
CA GLU A 238 19.70 8.39 4.32
C GLU A 238 18.83 7.18 4.03
N ALA A 239 18.00 7.23 2.98
CA ALA A 239 17.22 6.07 2.55
C ALA A 239 18.11 4.88 2.16
N PHE A 240 19.25 5.16 1.52
CA PHE A 240 20.23 4.12 1.18
C PHE A 240 20.91 3.53 2.42
N GLN A 241 21.28 4.38 3.38
CA GLN A 241 21.89 3.94 4.63
C GLN A 241 20.96 3.06 5.46
N GLN A 242 19.68 3.42 5.59
CA GLN A 242 18.70 2.60 6.30
C GLN A 242 18.53 1.21 5.66
N ASN A 243 18.44 1.14 4.34
CA ASN A 243 18.32 -0.14 3.64
C ASN A 243 19.57 -1.03 3.81
N SER A 244 20.74 -0.42 3.88
CA SER A 244 22.01 -1.17 4.06
C SER A 244 22.16 -1.74 5.47
N MET A 245 21.57 -1.12 6.50
CA MET A 245 21.59 -1.62 7.88
C MET A 245 20.62 -2.77 8.13
N VAL A 246 19.59 -2.92 7.31
CA VAL A 246 18.60 -4.01 7.43
C VAL A 246 19.10 -5.34 6.82
N ILE A 247 20.18 -5.30 6.03
CA ILE A 247 20.73 -6.46 5.31
C ILE A 247 21.90 -7.12 6.07
N GLN A 248 22.33 -6.55 7.18
CA GLN A 248 23.33 -7.14 8.11
C GLN A 248 22.65 -7.83 9.29
#